data_efad6d92eef034d587d0950645da0f2b
#
_entry.id   efad6d92eef034d587d0950645da0f2b
#
_cell.length_a   1.000
_cell.length_b   1.000
_cell.length_c   1.000
_cell.angle_alpha   90.00
_cell.angle_beta   90.00
_cell.angle_gamma   90.00
#
_symmetry.space_group_name_H-M   'P 1'
#
loop_
_entity.id
_entity.type
_entity.pdbx_description
1 polymer ?
#
loop_
_entity_poly.entity_id
_entity_poly.type
_entity_poly.pdbx_seq_one_letter_code
_entity_poly.pdbx_strand_id
1 'polypeptide(L)'
;DVYKRQLDAHCSITFMNFCKRYADLLPPETLEELRQVNGAVEQLDYLYQACERAGQKMYLFIDEYDHFTNAILSDAKSLHRYTDETHGEGYLRAFFNKVKAGTYSSIERCFITGVSPVTMDDLTSGFNIGTNYSLTPQFNQMMGFTEEEVREMLTYYSTNSPFRHTVDELMEIMKPWYDNYCFAQDCYGETTMYNSNMVLYFVKNYIDNGKA
;
A
#
# COMPACT_ATOMS: atom_id res chain seq x y z
N ASP A 1 -1.17 2.58 25.09
CA ASP A 1 -2.00 2.23 23.96
C ASP A 1 -1.40 1.08 23.15
N VAL A 2 -2.21 0.07 22.85
CA VAL A 2 -1.73 -1.15 22.13
C VAL A 2 -1.41 -0.79 20.68
N TYR A 3 -2.25 -0.02 20.03
CA TYR A 3 -2.09 0.36 18.61
C TYR A 3 -0.88 1.26 18.41
N LYS A 4 -0.68 2.25 19.29
CA LYS A 4 0.53 3.08 19.26
C LYS A 4 1.79 2.23 19.35
N ARG A 5 1.84 1.27 20.30
CA ARG A 5 3.00 0.38 20.45
C ARG A 5 3.23 -0.51 19.24
N GLN A 6 2.17 -0.97 18.58
CA GLN A 6 2.29 -1.76 17.35
C GLN A 6 2.86 -0.92 16.21
N LEU A 7 2.37 0.32 16.02
CA LEU A 7 2.90 1.23 15.01
C LEU A 7 4.37 1.57 15.30
N ASP A 8 4.70 1.92 16.54
CA ASP A 8 6.07 2.21 16.97
C ASP A 8 7.02 1.03 16.68
N ALA A 9 6.60 -0.19 17.03
CA ALA A 9 7.40 -1.39 16.80
C ALA A 9 7.59 -1.67 15.30
N HIS A 10 6.53 -1.56 14.49
CA HIS A 10 6.59 -1.78 13.06
C HIS A 10 7.50 -0.74 12.36
N CYS A 11 7.28 0.53 12.66
CA CYS A 11 8.09 1.62 12.11
C CYS A 11 9.56 1.48 12.52
N SER A 12 9.84 1.17 13.79
CA SER A 12 11.21 1.00 14.28
C SER A 12 11.97 -0.08 13.52
N ILE A 13 11.33 -1.24 13.27
CA ILE A 13 11.95 -2.32 12.48
C ILE A 13 12.21 -1.85 11.05
N THR A 14 11.24 -1.20 10.43
CA THR A 14 11.35 -0.71 9.05
C THR A 14 12.46 0.33 8.91
N PHE A 15 12.52 1.28 9.84
CA PHE A 15 13.52 2.35 9.85
C PHE A 15 14.94 1.83 10.11
N MET A 16 15.10 0.86 11.01
CA MET A 16 16.38 0.20 11.22
C MET A 16 16.83 -0.59 9.99
N ASN A 17 15.92 -1.26 9.29
CA ASN A 17 16.22 -1.96 8.05
C ASN A 17 16.60 -0.99 6.93
N PHE A 18 15.95 0.16 6.85
CA PHE A 18 16.32 1.24 5.94
C PHE A 18 17.76 1.71 6.20
N CYS A 19 18.11 2.01 7.45
CA CYS A 19 19.47 2.42 7.81
C CYS A 19 20.52 1.36 7.46
N LYS A 20 20.21 0.07 7.69
CA LYS A 20 21.14 -1.02 7.32
C LYS A 20 21.32 -1.12 5.81
N ARG A 21 20.23 -1.01 5.06
CA ARG A 21 20.23 -1.14 3.59
C ARG A 21 21.01 0.00 2.92
N TYR A 22 20.93 1.19 3.47
CA TYR A 22 21.52 2.40 2.91
C TYR A 22 22.67 2.96 3.77
N ALA A 23 23.35 2.08 4.51
CA ALA A 23 24.43 2.47 5.42
C ALA A 23 25.55 3.25 4.72
N ASP A 24 25.85 2.94 3.46
CA ASP A 24 26.87 3.64 2.67
C ASP A 24 26.47 5.05 2.24
N LEU A 25 25.17 5.39 2.32
CA LEU A 25 24.61 6.68 1.90
C LEU A 25 24.25 7.58 3.09
N LEU A 26 24.24 7.05 4.30
CA LEU A 26 23.87 7.76 5.52
C LEU A 26 25.10 7.96 6.43
N PRO A 27 25.05 8.93 7.37
CA PRO A 27 26.11 9.08 8.37
C PRO A 27 26.32 7.76 9.13
N PRO A 28 27.56 7.37 9.41
CA PRO A 28 27.88 6.06 10.00
C PRO A 28 27.18 5.79 11.35
N GLU A 29 26.94 6.83 12.13
CA GLU A 29 26.29 6.76 13.44
C GLU A 29 24.76 6.59 13.37
N THR A 30 24.15 6.76 12.19
CA THR A 30 22.68 6.86 12.02
C THR A 30 21.93 5.69 12.63
N LEU A 31 22.38 4.46 12.40
CA LEU A 31 21.71 3.27 12.92
C LEU A 31 21.78 3.18 14.44
N GLU A 32 22.92 3.53 15.03
CA GLU A 32 23.12 3.43 16.47
C GLU A 32 22.36 4.52 17.21
N GLU A 33 22.36 5.74 16.69
CA GLU A 33 21.60 6.85 17.25
C GLU A 33 20.09 6.61 17.10
N LEU A 34 19.62 6.08 15.96
CA LEU A 34 18.21 5.75 15.75
C LEU A 34 17.67 4.77 16.78
N ARG A 35 18.49 3.79 17.22
CA ARG A 35 18.10 2.82 18.26
C ARG A 35 17.80 3.44 19.62
N GLN A 36 18.35 4.62 19.88
CA GLN A 36 18.15 5.35 21.13
C GLN A 36 16.91 6.26 21.08
N VAL A 37 16.37 6.48 19.88
CA VAL A 37 15.16 7.30 19.68
C VAL A 37 13.92 6.44 19.88
N ASN A 38 13.01 6.87 20.76
CA ASN A 38 11.76 6.15 21.04
C ASN A 38 10.59 6.81 20.30
N GLY A 39 9.73 5.98 19.72
CA GLY A 39 8.53 6.42 19.00
C GLY A 39 8.75 6.61 17.51
N ALA A 40 7.73 6.23 16.72
CA ALA A 40 7.82 6.27 15.25
C ALA A 40 7.94 7.69 14.71
N VAL A 41 7.28 8.64 15.35
CA VAL A 41 7.30 10.07 14.94
C VAL A 41 8.70 10.66 15.12
N GLU A 42 9.30 10.41 16.27
CA GLU A 42 10.63 10.89 16.62
C GLU A 42 11.72 10.20 15.79
N GLN A 43 11.58 8.90 15.55
CA GLN A 43 12.50 8.15 14.68
C GLN A 43 12.42 8.63 13.22
N LEU A 44 11.22 8.93 12.73
CA LEU A 44 11.05 9.48 11.38
C LEU A 44 11.69 10.87 11.26
N ASP A 45 11.52 11.72 12.28
CA ASP A 45 12.16 13.03 12.33
C ASP A 45 13.69 12.92 12.32
N TYR A 46 14.24 12.00 13.10
CA TYR A 46 15.66 11.72 13.11
C TYR A 46 16.19 11.27 11.73
N LEU A 47 15.43 10.40 11.03
CA LEU A 47 15.79 9.99 9.68
C LEU A 47 15.79 11.14 8.67
N TYR A 48 14.87 12.09 8.80
CA TYR A 48 14.90 13.30 7.96
C TYR A 48 16.20 14.07 8.14
N GLN A 49 16.59 14.29 9.39
CA GLN A 49 17.86 14.98 9.71
C GLN A 49 19.07 14.19 9.20
N ALA A 50 19.07 12.86 9.32
CA ALA A 50 20.15 12.02 8.81
C ALA A 50 20.25 12.11 7.27
N CYS A 51 19.12 12.06 6.58
CA CYS A 51 19.08 12.23 5.12
C CYS A 51 19.55 13.63 4.69
N GLU A 52 19.14 14.68 5.38
CA GLU A 52 19.59 16.05 5.11
C GLU A 52 21.09 16.20 5.29
N ARG A 53 21.65 15.68 6.39
CA ARG A 53 23.11 15.66 6.63
C ARG A 53 23.88 14.94 5.53
N ALA A 54 23.28 13.88 4.96
CA ALA A 54 23.86 13.10 3.89
C ALA A 54 23.61 13.69 2.49
N GLY A 55 22.83 14.75 2.36
CA GLY A 55 22.40 15.28 1.06
C GLY A 55 21.51 14.31 0.27
N GLN A 56 20.82 13.40 0.97
CA GLN A 56 19.97 12.37 0.37
C GLN A 56 18.48 12.70 0.51
N LYS A 57 17.69 12.16 -0.39
CA LYS A 57 16.22 12.18 -0.33
C LYS A 57 15.70 10.74 -0.24
N MET A 58 14.54 10.57 0.37
CA MET A 58 13.90 9.26 0.48
C MET A 58 12.56 9.22 -0.27
N TYR A 59 12.17 8.03 -0.72
CA TYR A 59 10.82 7.72 -1.12
C TYR A 59 10.12 7.00 0.02
N LEU A 60 8.93 7.46 0.36
CA LEU A 60 8.12 6.86 1.43
C LEU A 60 6.93 6.14 0.82
N PHE A 61 6.78 4.85 1.16
CA PHE A 61 5.64 4.02 0.79
C PHE A 61 4.87 3.66 2.05
N ILE A 62 3.58 3.97 2.09
CA ILE A 62 2.67 3.62 3.18
C ILE A 62 1.57 2.75 2.57
N ASP A 63 1.61 1.46 2.89
CA ASP A 63 0.60 0.52 2.45
C ASP A 63 -0.42 0.28 3.56
N GLU A 64 -1.68 0.06 3.18
CA GLU A 64 -2.80 -0.14 4.11
C GLU A 64 -2.88 0.95 5.21
N TYR A 65 -2.76 2.24 4.82
CA TYR A 65 -2.77 3.36 5.76
C TYR A 65 -4.00 3.37 6.68
N ASP A 66 -5.10 2.80 6.22
CA ASP A 66 -6.38 2.72 6.92
C ASP A 66 -6.53 1.47 7.81
N HIS A 67 -5.53 0.57 7.84
CA HIS A 67 -5.58 -0.65 8.65
C HIS A 67 -5.82 -0.35 10.14
N PHE A 68 -5.09 0.61 10.70
CA PHE A 68 -5.24 1.00 12.12
C PHE A 68 -6.59 1.64 12.40
N THR A 69 -7.07 2.48 11.51
CA THR A 69 -8.36 3.16 11.65
C THR A 69 -9.52 2.18 11.51
N ASN A 70 -9.44 1.24 10.57
CA ASN A 70 -10.41 0.18 10.40
C ASN A 70 -10.45 -0.76 11.60
N ALA A 71 -9.32 -1.08 12.21
CA ALA A 71 -9.26 -1.87 13.44
C ALA A 71 -9.93 -1.14 14.62
N ILE A 72 -9.77 0.17 14.73
CA ILE A 72 -10.43 1.00 15.75
C ILE A 72 -11.95 1.07 15.49
N LEU A 73 -12.37 1.28 14.24
CA LEU A 73 -13.78 1.39 13.84
C LEU A 73 -14.55 0.07 14.00
N SER A 74 -13.88 -1.07 13.83
CA SER A 74 -14.51 -2.39 14.00
C SER A 74 -14.83 -2.74 15.45
N ASP A 75 -14.25 -2.04 16.41
CA ASP A 75 -14.62 -2.18 17.83
C ASP A 75 -15.71 -1.16 18.17
N ALA A 76 -16.97 -1.62 18.26
CA ALA A 76 -18.17 -0.78 18.50
C ALA A 76 -18.11 0.09 19.79
N LYS A 77 -17.16 -0.16 20.70
CA LYS A 77 -16.90 0.65 21.89
C LYS A 77 -15.88 1.77 21.65
N SER A 78 -15.35 1.89 20.45
CA SER A 78 -14.15 2.72 20.15
C SER A 78 -14.46 3.96 19.32
N LEU A 79 -15.71 4.33 19.08
CA LEU A 79 -16.05 5.52 18.28
C LEU A 79 -15.44 6.81 18.86
N HIS A 80 -15.45 6.97 20.19
CA HIS A 80 -14.76 8.09 20.86
C HIS A 80 -13.25 8.02 20.64
N ARG A 81 -12.69 6.83 20.64
CA ARG A 81 -11.26 6.59 20.43
C ARG A 81 -10.83 6.90 19.01
N TYR A 82 -11.67 6.59 18.02
CA TYR A 82 -11.45 6.99 16.63
C TYR A 82 -11.35 8.49 16.49
N THR A 83 -12.30 9.22 17.08
CA THR A 83 -12.31 10.70 17.05
C THR A 83 -11.08 11.28 17.75
N ASP A 84 -10.66 10.72 18.88
CA ASP A 84 -9.49 11.20 19.63
C ASP A 84 -8.18 10.96 18.84
N GLU A 85 -8.06 9.81 18.15
CA GLU A 85 -6.84 9.46 17.38
C GLU A 85 -6.76 10.17 16.02
N THR A 86 -7.90 10.52 15.43
CA THR A 86 -7.96 11.12 14.09
C THR A 86 -8.16 12.62 14.10
N HIS A 87 -8.93 13.20 15.05
CA HIS A 87 -9.33 14.60 15.05
C HIS A 87 -8.63 15.46 16.10
N GLY A 88 -8.11 14.87 17.16
CA GLY A 88 -7.44 15.60 18.24
C GLY A 88 -5.92 15.70 18.06
N GLU A 89 -5.20 15.62 19.17
CA GLU A 89 -3.74 15.45 19.21
C GLU A 89 -3.33 13.97 19.06
N GLY A 90 -4.17 13.17 18.36
CA GLY A 90 -3.99 11.75 18.22
C GLY A 90 -2.67 11.36 17.55
N TYR A 91 -2.15 10.22 17.94
CA TYR A 91 -0.84 9.74 17.52
C TYR A 91 -0.72 9.52 16.00
N LEU A 92 -1.77 8.98 15.37
CA LEU A 92 -1.82 8.82 13.92
C LEU A 92 -1.74 10.16 13.19
N ARG A 93 -2.48 11.16 13.68
CA ARG A 93 -2.41 12.51 13.14
C ARG A 93 -1.02 13.11 13.29
N ALA A 94 -0.38 12.92 14.43
CA ALA A 94 1.00 13.39 14.65
C ALA A 94 1.96 12.72 13.64
N PHE A 95 1.81 11.41 13.38
CA PHE A 95 2.61 10.68 12.39
C PHE A 95 2.40 11.25 10.98
N PHE A 96 1.16 11.41 10.51
CA PHE A 96 0.90 11.96 9.17
C PHE A 96 1.31 13.42 9.04
N ASN A 97 1.19 14.23 10.09
CA ASN A 97 1.74 15.59 10.11
C ASN A 97 3.27 15.58 9.97
N LYS A 98 3.95 14.60 10.58
CA LYS A 98 5.39 14.43 10.41
C LYS A 98 5.74 13.99 8.99
N VAL A 99 4.96 13.10 8.36
CA VAL A 99 5.10 12.74 6.95
C VAL A 99 4.95 13.98 6.06
N LYS A 100 3.91 14.78 6.30
CA LYS A 100 3.71 16.04 5.57
C LYS A 100 4.90 17.00 5.73
N ALA A 101 5.41 17.17 6.93
CA ALA A 101 6.59 18.01 7.15
C ALA A 101 7.80 17.50 6.36
N GLY A 102 8.00 16.18 6.30
CA GLY A 102 9.08 15.54 5.55
C GLY A 102 9.04 15.81 4.03
N THR A 103 7.87 16.06 3.45
CA THR A 103 7.77 16.38 2.01
C THR A 103 8.33 17.74 1.63
N TYR A 104 8.53 18.62 2.60
CA TYR A 104 9.22 19.89 2.39
C TYR A 104 10.74 19.80 2.54
N SER A 105 11.25 18.68 3.07
CA SER A 105 12.67 18.50 3.36
C SER A 105 13.23 17.21 2.73
N SER A 106 13.04 16.09 3.38
CA SER A 106 13.76 14.82 3.11
C SER A 106 12.98 13.81 2.28
N ILE A 107 11.65 13.94 2.17
CA ILE A 107 10.81 13.06 1.33
C ILE A 107 10.70 13.66 -0.08
N GLU A 108 11.25 12.97 -1.07
CA GLU A 108 11.13 13.34 -2.49
C GLU A 108 9.76 12.93 -3.06
N ARG A 109 9.30 11.72 -2.73
CA ARG A 109 8.02 11.17 -3.15
C ARG A 109 7.39 10.40 -2.01
N CYS A 110 6.06 10.52 -1.88
CA CYS A 110 5.26 9.72 -0.97
C CYS A 110 4.18 9.00 -1.77
N PHE A 111 4.07 7.68 -1.60
CA PHE A 111 3.03 6.86 -2.21
C PHE A 111 2.25 6.16 -1.10
N ILE A 112 0.93 6.35 -1.09
CA ILE A 112 0.05 5.85 -0.03
C ILE A 112 -1.03 4.99 -0.67
N THR A 113 -1.24 3.79 -0.15
CA THR A 113 -2.32 2.88 -0.54
C THR A 113 -3.20 2.54 0.65
N GLY A 114 -4.46 2.22 0.37
CA GLY A 114 -5.45 1.79 1.35
C GLY A 114 -6.78 1.44 0.70
N VAL A 115 -7.70 0.92 1.49
CA VAL A 115 -9.01 0.44 1.01
C VAL A 115 -10.08 1.54 1.10
N SER A 116 -10.04 2.38 2.14
CA SER A 116 -11.07 3.38 2.39
C SER A 116 -10.52 4.81 2.32
N PRO A 117 -11.01 5.65 1.38
CA PRO A 117 -10.59 7.06 1.31
C PRO A 117 -11.10 7.91 2.48
N VAL A 118 -12.17 7.48 3.18
CA VAL A 118 -12.81 8.23 4.26
C VAL A 118 -11.83 8.55 5.40
N THR A 119 -10.98 7.60 5.73
CA THR A 119 -9.96 7.78 6.78
C THR A 119 -8.88 8.81 6.43
N MET A 120 -8.60 9.00 5.14
CA MET A 120 -7.64 10.06 4.74
C MET A 120 -8.21 11.45 4.98
N ASP A 121 -9.47 11.69 4.70
CA ASP A 121 -10.10 13.00 4.93
C ASP A 121 -10.15 13.33 6.43
N ASP A 122 -10.43 12.37 7.29
CA ASP A 122 -10.48 12.53 8.74
C ASP A 122 -9.09 12.70 9.38
N LEU A 123 -8.13 11.87 8.98
CA LEU A 123 -6.73 11.98 9.41
C LEU A 123 -6.07 13.26 8.88
N THR A 124 -6.58 13.77 7.78
CA THR A 124 -5.90 14.73 6.93
C THR A 124 -6.62 16.05 6.78
N SER A 125 -7.42 16.52 7.75
CA SER A 125 -7.88 17.91 7.67
C SER A 125 -6.71 18.93 7.52
N GLY A 126 -5.48 18.44 7.47
CA GLY A 126 -4.25 19.14 7.15
C GLY A 126 -3.31 18.42 6.16
N PHE A 127 -3.63 17.22 5.65
CA PHE A 127 -2.76 16.44 4.74
C PHE A 127 -3.12 16.68 3.27
N ASN A 128 -3.15 17.90 2.86
CA ASN A 128 -3.50 18.35 1.51
C ASN A 128 -2.33 18.31 0.52
N ILE A 129 -1.40 17.37 0.69
CA ILE A 129 -0.20 17.23 -0.16
C ILE A 129 -0.32 16.10 -1.19
N GLY A 130 -1.30 15.22 -1.03
CA GLY A 130 -1.52 14.09 -1.92
C GLY A 130 -2.54 14.39 -3.01
N THR A 131 -2.34 13.79 -4.19
CA THR A 131 -3.36 13.70 -5.24
C THR A 131 -3.93 12.29 -5.20
N ASN A 132 -5.26 12.17 -5.14
CA ASN A 132 -5.94 10.88 -5.21
C ASN A 132 -6.05 10.44 -6.67
N TYR A 133 -5.38 9.35 -7.00
CA TYR A 133 -5.37 8.76 -8.34
C TYR A 133 -6.26 7.52 -8.48
N SER A 134 -6.98 7.12 -7.42
CA SER A 134 -7.73 5.86 -7.38
C SER A 134 -8.77 5.71 -8.49
N LEU A 135 -9.35 6.83 -8.95
CA LEU A 135 -10.43 6.85 -9.94
C LEU A 135 -10.04 7.59 -11.22
N THR A 136 -8.75 7.81 -11.46
CA THR A 136 -8.31 8.52 -12.67
C THR A 136 -8.08 7.55 -13.83
N PRO A 137 -8.53 7.88 -15.07
CA PRO A 137 -8.42 6.99 -16.22
C PRO A 137 -7.01 6.49 -16.51
N GLN A 138 -6.01 7.34 -16.35
CA GLN A 138 -4.61 6.99 -16.59
C GLN A 138 -4.06 5.89 -15.68
N PHE A 139 -4.72 5.60 -14.56
CA PHE A 139 -4.34 4.53 -13.61
C PHE A 139 -5.37 3.39 -13.55
N ASN A 140 -6.35 3.38 -14.47
CA ASN A 140 -7.39 2.34 -14.49
C ASN A 140 -6.81 0.91 -14.63
N GLN A 141 -5.67 0.76 -15.28
CA GLN A 141 -4.98 -0.51 -15.48
C GLN A 141 -3.83 -0.77 -14.49
N MET A 142 -3.73 0.04 -13.44
CA MET A 142 -2.64 -0.11 -12.46
C MET A 142 -2.82 -1.34 -11.57
N MET A 143 -4.06 -1.76 -11.34
CA MET A 143 -4.41 -2.87 -10.45
C MET A 143 -5.19 -3.94 -11.22
N GLY A 144 -4.90 -5.21 -10.96
CA GLY A 144 -5.51 -6.34 -11.68
C GLY A 144 -4.64 -6.81 -12.84
N PHE A 145 -5.23 -7.63 -13.72
CA PHE A 145 -4.64 -8.07 -14.98
C PHE A 145 -5.52 -7.67 -16.14
N THR A 146 -4.91 -7.30 -17.25
CA THR A 146 -5.58 -7.15 -18.53
C THR A 146 -5.95 -8.53 -19.11
N GLU A 147 -6.86 -8.58 -20.07
CA GLU A 147 -7.18 -9.82 -20.78
C GLU A 147 -5.95 -10.44 -21.44
N GLU A 148 -5.07 -9.60 -22.01
CA GLU A 148 -3.85 -10.05 -22.67
C GLU A 148 -2.87 -10.69 -21.69
N GLU A 149 -2.65 -10.09 -20.50
CA GLU A 149 -1.79 -10.65 -19.45
C GLU A 149 -2.33 -11.98 -18.93
N VAL A 150 -3.64 -12.13 -18.78
CA VAL A 150 -4.26 -13.40 -18.38
C VAL A 150 -4.05 -14.46 -19.46
N ARG A 151 -4.20 -14.12 -20.74
CA ARG A 151 -3.95 -15.01 -21.87
C ARG A 151 -2.48 -15.44 -21.93
N GLU A 152 -1.55 -14.53 -21.75
CA GLU A 152 -0.12 -14.85 -21.69
C GLU A 152 0.20 -15.83 -20.55
N MET A 153 -0.35 -15.56 -19.37
CA MET A 153 -0.19 -16.42 -18.19
C MET A 153 -0.73 -17.83 -18.45
N LEU A 154 -1.95 -17.96 -18.96
CA LEU A 154 -2.55 -19.26 -19.30
C LEU A 154 -1.75 -19.99 -20.38
N THR A 155 -1.27 -19.28 -21.39
CA THR A 155 -0.42 -19.85 -22.45
C THR A 155 0.88 -20.40 -21.89
N TYR A 156 1.54 -19.65 -21.01
CA TYR A 156 2.77 -20.10 -20.35
C TYR A 156 2.55 -21.39 -19.56
N TYR A 157 1.50 -21.45 -18.75
CA TYR A 157 1.22 -22.63 -17.94
C TYR A 157 0.74 -23.81 -18.78
N SER A 158 -0.05 -23.61 -19.84
CA SER A 158 -0.50 -24.67 -20.74
C SER A 158 0.66 -25.34 -21.49
N THR A 159 1.72 -24.60 -21.76
CA THR A 159 2.95 -25.13 -22.39
C THR A 159 3.74 -26.04 -21.44
N ASN A 160 3.69 -25.72 -20.14
CA ASN A 160 4.47 -26.43 -19.12
C ASN A 160 3.70 -27.50 -18.34
N SER A 161 2.38 -27.56 -18.53
CA SER A 161 1.47 -28.52 -17.85
C SER A 161 0.33 -28.88 -18.78
N PRO A 162 -0.11 -30.17 -18.79
CA PRO A 162 -1.17 -30.61 -19.69
C PRO A 162 -2.53 -30.05 -19.27
N PHE A 163 -2.96 -28.96 -19.91
CA PHE A 163 -4.29 -28.42 -19.75
C PHE A 163 -5.31 -29.26 -20.55
N ARG A 164 -6.51 -29.43 -19.97
CA ARG A 164 -7.63 -30.12 -20.64
C ARG A 164 -8.43 -29.21 -21.56
N HIS A 165 -8.40 -27.91 -21.28
CA HIS A 165 -9.08 -26.86 -22.01
C HIS A 165 -8.07 -25.99 -22.75
N THR A 166 -8.49 -25.44 -23.85
CA THR A 166 -7.72 -24.42 -24.57
C THR A 166 -7.69 -23.11 -23.76
N VAL A 167 -6.75 -22.23 -24.07
CA VAL A 167 -6.68 -20.90 -23.44
C VAL A 167 -7.99 -20.13 -23.66
N ASP A 168 -8.58 -20.22 -24.86
CA ASP A 168 -9.84 -19.53 -25.17
C ASP A 168 -11.00 -20.05 -24.31
N GLU A 169 -11.14 -21.38 -24.17
CA GLU A 169 -12.15 -21.96 -23.28
C GLU A 169 -11.98 -21.52 -21.83
N LEU A 170 -10.74 -21.43 -21.32
CA LEU A 170 -10.50 -20.95 -19.97
C LEU A 170 -10.82 -19.47 -19.82
N MET A 171 -10.52 -18.65 -20.82
CA MET A 171 -10.89 -17.24 -20.83
C MET A 171 -12.41 -17.04 -20.77
N GLU A 172 -13.16 -17.81 -21.57
CA GLU A 172 -14.64 -17.79 -21.56
C GLU A 172 -15.23 -18.19 -20.20
N ILE A 173 -14.61 -19.18 -19.53
CA ILE A 173 -15.02 -19.60 -18.18
C ILE A 173 -14.72 -18.50 -17.15
N MET A 174 -13.56 -17.85 -17.24
CA MET A 174 -13.12 -16.85 -16.25
C MET A 174 -13.79 -15.51 -16.39
N LYS A 175 -14.09 -15.09 -17.62
CA LYS A 175 -14.58 -13.72 -17.94
C LYS A 175 -15.79 -13.30 -17.13
N PRO A 176 -16.87 -14.08 -17.00
CA PRO A 176 -18.07 -13.68 -16.27
C PRO A 176 -17.84 -13.51 -14.75
N TRP A 177 -16.80 -14.10 -14.21
CA TRP A 177 -16.54 -14.16 -12.78
C TRP A 177 -15.44 -13.24 -12.30
N TYR A 178 -14.42 -13.02 -13.13
CA TYR A 178 -13.15 -12.38 -12.71
C TYR A 178 -12.83 -11.11 -13.48
N ASP A 179 -13.41 -10.89 -14.63
CA ASP A 179 -13.39 -9.65 -15.38
C ASP A 179 -14.53 -8.73 -14.91
N ASN A 180 -14.46 -7.45 -15.19
CA ASN A 180 -15.44 -6.38 -14.88
C ASN A 180 -15.00 -5.41 -13.79
N TYR A 181 -13.78 -5.43 -13.33
CA TYR A 181 -13.26 -4.37 -12.50
C TYR A 181 -12.91 -3.16 -13.37
N CYS A 182 -13.49 -2.02 -13.04
CA CYS A 182 -13.18 -0.74 -13.68
C CYS A 182 -13.08 0.30 -12.58
N PHE A 183 -11.91 0.93 -12.47
CA PHE A 183 -11.65 1.88 -11.40
C PHE A 183 -12.06 3.31 -11.79
N ALA A 184 -11.91 3.67 -13.05
CA ALA A 184 -12.26 4.99 -13.56
C ALA A 184 -13.61 4.96 -14.29
N GLN A 185 -14.54 5.83 -13.89
CA GLN A 185 -15.87 5.89 -14.50
C GLN A 185 -15.81 6.12 -16.02
N ASP A 186 -14.86 6.93 -16.49
CA ASP A 186 -14.68 7.24 -17.90
C ASP A 186 -14.20 6.04 -18.74
N CYS A 187 -13.65 5.01 -18.09
CA CYS A 187 -13.20 3.77 -18.73
C CYS A 187 -14.26 2.66 -18.71
N TYR A 188 -15.43 2.92 -18.12
CA TYR A 188 -16.49 1.92 -17.99
C TYR A 188 -17.02 1.47 -19.36
N GLY A 189 -17.01 0.15 -19.58
CA GLY A 189 -17.43 -0.46 -20.85
C GLY A 189 -16.37 -0.49 -21.96
N GLU A 190 -15.21 0.18 -21.76
CA GLU A 190 -14.11 0.17 -22.73
C GLU A 190 -12.95 -0.72 -22.26
N THR A 191 -12.56 -0.58 -21.00
CA THR A 191 -11.40 -1.30 -20.44
C THR A 191 -11.75 -1.85 -19.07
N THR A 192 -11.80 -3.17 -18.97
CA THR A 192 -12.02 -3.91 -17.73
C THR A 192 -10.78 -4.68 -17.32
N MET A 193 -10.67 -4.94 -16.02
CA MET A 193 -9.54 -5.62 -15.42
C MET A 193 -10.00 -6.89 -14.71
N TYR A 194 -9.20 -7.94 -14.84
CA TYR A 194 -9.38 -9.17 -14.09
C TYR A 194 -8.86 -9.01 -12.67
N ASN A 195 -9.59 -9.53 -11.69
CA ASN A 195 -9.11 -9.58 -10.32
C ASN A 195 -7.90 -10.52 -10.21
N SER A 196 -6.74 -9.97 -9.84
CA SER A 196 -5.48 -10.70 -9.81
C SER A 196 -5.50 -11.90 -8.86
N ASN A 197 -6.08 -11.76 -7.66
CA ASN A 197 -6.17 -12.86 -6.70
C ASN A 197 -7.05 -14.00 -7.22
N MET A 198 -8.17 -13.67 -7.86
CA MET A 198 -9.08 -14.67 -8.41
C MET A 198 -8.46 -15.40 -9.59
N VAL A 199 -7.76 -14.68 -10.47
CA VAL A 199 -7.02 -15.30 -11.60
C VAL A 199 -5.95 -16.24 -11.09
N LEU A 200 -5.10 -15.79 -10.16
CA LEU A 200 -4.02 -16.62 -9.61
C LEU A 200 -4.57 -17.85 -8.87
N TYR A 201 -5.66 -17.68 -8.12
CA TYR A 201 -6.33 -18.79 -7.46
C TYR A 201 -6.88 -19.81 -8.47
N PHE A 202 -7.55 -19.33 -9.53
CA PHE A 202 -8.08 -20.18 -10.59
C PHE A 202 -6.95 -20.98 -11.27
N VAL A 203 -5.91 -20.30 -11.73
CA VAL A 203 -4.77 -20.93 -12.41
C VAL A 203 -4.13 -21.99 -11.51
N LYS A 204 -3.89 -21.67 -10.25
CA LYS A 204 -3.35 -22.63 -9.27
C LYS A 204 -4.25 -23.87 -9.13
N ASN A 205 -5.55 -23.65 -8.88
CA ASN A 205 -6.48 -24.78 -8.73
C ASN A 205 -6.59 -25.61 -10.01
N TYR A 206 -6.57 -24.97 -11.16
CA TYR A 206 -6.64 -25.67 -12.43
C TYR A 206 -5.41 -26.56 -12.67
N ILE A 207 -4.21 -26.08 -12.32
CA ILE A 207 -2.97 -26.84 -12.39
C ILE A 207 -3.02 -28.03 -11.41
N ASP A 208 -3.42 -27.77 -10.16
CA ASP A 208 -3.39 -28.77 -9.09
C ASP A 208 -4.47 -29.86 -9.27
N ASN A 209 -5.65 -29.52 -9.78
CA ASN A 209 -6.82 -30.41 -9.80
C ASN A 209 -7.34 -30.73 -11.20
N GLY A 210 -6.89 -30.04 -12.24
CA GLY A 210 -7.33 -30.21 -13.63
C GLY A 210 -8.82 -29.88 -13.84
N LYS A 211 -9.38 -29.02 -13.00
CA LYS A 211 -10.79 -28.60 -13.04
C LYS A 211 -10.86 -27.09 -13.16
N ALA A 212 -11.64 -26.62 -14.10
CA ALA A 212 -12.04 -25.23 -14.27
C ALA A 212 -13.28 -24.92 -13.44
#